data_d1f8d662aa0da5c3dba49397b6d04318
#
_entry.id   d1f8d662aa0da5c3dba49397b6d04318
#
_cell.length_a   1.000
_cell.length_b   1.000
_cell.length_c   1.000
_cell.angle_alpha   90.00
_cell.angle_beta   90.00
_cell.angle_gamma   90.00
#
_symmetry.space_group_name_H-M   'P 1'
#
loop_
_entity.id
_entity.type
_entity.pdbx_description
1 polymer ?
#
loop_
_entity_poly.entity_id
_entity_poly.type
_entity_poly.pdbx_seq_one_letter_code
_entity_poly.pdbx_strand_id
1 'polypeptide(L)'
;MINNVLVVYKKNFEEVHDQALDAIRNELDNLVAERGISVDYSARETVRRADFIECDLVVVLGGDGTLTSIAHSVDSDTPVMGVNSHPRSEDEDGSYGFYMGSDPTNFALDIRSAIDGNAIVNRLPRLQAEIETTSGNRIRCDPALNDLLVANTHQYQPSKYRLQRGDSVDCKQYSSGCLFSTFLGQGAWYRHVVDIEGTTFPLSEVNNHYLFVARDLPRAERRDDGSYWEWTQQATVMTSDMHRGY
;
A
#
# COMPACT_ATOMS: atom_id res chain seq x y z
N MET A 1 0.45 22.23 13.51
CA MET A 1 0.64 23.31 12.50
C MET A 1 1.63 22.76 11.50
N ILE A 2 1.34 22.80 10.21
CA ILE A 2 2.21 22.26 9.16
C ILE A 2 3.23 23.32 8.79
N ASN A 3 4.52 23.03 9.02
CA ASN A 3 5.64 23.90 8.72
C ASN A 3 6.58 23.28 7.68
N ASN A 4 6.74 21.95 7.70
CA ASN A 4 7.65 21.22 6.83
C ASN A 4 6.87 20.29 5.91
N VAL A 5 6.90 20.56 4.61
CA VAL A 5 6.21 19.77 3.58
C VAL A 5 7.24 19.07 2.71
N LEU A 6 7.10 17.76 2.53
CA LEU A 6 7.87 17.00 1.56
C LEU A 6 6.97 16.66 0.36
N VAL A 7 7.38 17.06 -0.83
CA VAL A 7 6.73 16.68 -2.09
C VAL A 7 7.49 15.52 -2.71
N VAL A 8 6.82 14.35 -2.79
CA VAL A 8 7.34 13.19 -3.51
C VAL A 8 6.62 13.08 -4.84
N TYR A 9 7.37 13.12 -5.94
CA TYR A 9 6.78 13.13 -7.27
C TYR A 9 7.27 11.97 -8.13
N LYS A 10 6.40 11.52 -9.05
CA LYS A 10 6.75 10.54 -10.09
C LYS A 10 7.61 11.25 -11.13
N LYS A 11 8.82 10.76 -11.35
CA LYS A 11 9.69 11.21 -12.43
C LYS A 11 9.54 10.24 -13.60
N ASN A 12 8.96 10.69 -14.68
CA ASN A 12 8.93 9.95 -15.94
C ASN A 12 9.07 10.93 -17.11
N PHE A 13 9.05 10.41 -18.34
CA PHE A 13 9.22 11.20 -19.57
C PHE A 13 7.89 11.72 -20.15
N GLU A 14 6.79 11.63 -19.39
CA GLU A 14 5.49 12.09 -19.83
C GLU A 14 5.28 13.54 -19.38
N GLU A 15 5.03 14.42 -20.33
CA GLU A 15 4.86 15.87 -20.11
C GLU A 15 3.74 16.21 -19.12
N VAL A 16 2.70 15.39 -19.04
CA VAL A 16 1.58 15.59 -18.10
C VAL A 16 2.03 15.65 -16.64
N HIS A 17 3.02 14.85 -16.25
CA HIS A 17 3.53 14.87 -14.89
C HIS A 17 4.40 16.08 -14.59
N ASP A 18 5.14 16.57 -15.59
CA ASP A 18 5.93 17.80 -15.46
C ASP A 18 5.02 19.03 -15.35
N GLN A 19 3.97 19.11 -16.17
CA GLN A 19 2.95 20.16 -16.07
C GLN A 19 2.23 20.17 -14.70
N ALA A 20 1.88 18.97 -14.20
CA ALA A 20 1.28 18.82 -12.88
C ALA A 20 2.25 19.29 -11.77
N LEU A 21 3.55 18.97 -11.90
CA LEU A 21 4.56 19.37 -10.93
C LEU A 21 4.74 20.90 -10.92
N ASP A 22 4.77 21.52 -12.09
CA ASP A 22 4.88 22.97 -12.20
C ASP A 22 3.66 23.68 -11.62
N ALA A 23 2.46 23.14 -11.85
CA ALA A 23 1.23 23.69 -11.27
C ALA A 23 1.25 23.69 -9.73
N ILE A 24 1.62 22.57 -9.11
CA ILE A 24 1.66 22.50 -7.64
C ILE A 24 2.83 23.31 -7.05
N ARG A 25 3.96 23.41 -7.74
CA ARG A 25 5.09 24.25 -7.32
C ARG A 25 4.72 25.70 -7.19
N ASN A 26 4.04 26.26 -8.19
CA ASN A 26 3.62 27.65 -8.17
C ASN A 26 2.77 27.97 -6.92
N GLU A 27 1.86 27.06 -6.55
CA GLU A 27 1.03 27.24 -5.35
C GLU A 27 1.86 27.08 -4.06
N LEU A 28 2.76 26.10 -4.01
CA LEU A 28 3.62 25.90 -2.83
C LEU A 28 4.60 27.08 -2.64
N ASP A 29 5.14 27.65 -3.71
CA ASP A 29 5.98 28.85 -3.64
C ASP A 29 5.20 30.06 -3.08
N ASN A 30 3.94 30.21 -3.45
CA ASN A 30 3.06 31.22 -2.86
C ASN A 30 2.88 30.97 -1.35
N LEU A 31 2.66 29.73 -0.93
CA LEU A 31 2.49 29.37 0.47
C LEU A 31 3.78 29.55 1.28
N VAL A 32 4.96 29.27 0.70
CA VAL A 32 6.25 29.60 1.31
C VAL A 32 6.34 31.09 1.59
N ALA A 33 5.98 31.94 0.62
CA ALA A 33 6.02 33.38 0.78
C ALA A 33 4.97 33.92 1.77
N GLU A 34 3.76 33.36 1.77
CA GLU A 34 2.64 33.81 2.60
C GLU A 34 2.72 33.32 4.05
N ARG A 35 3.16 32.07 4.26
CA ARG A 35 3.05 31.35 5.55
C ARG A 35 4.40 31.00 6.16
N GLY A 36 5.50 31.13 5.41
CA GLY A 36 6.84 30.81 5.89
C GLY A 36 7.07 29.30 6.08
N ILE A 37 6.31 28.44 5.39
CA ILE A 37 6.52 26.99 5.41
C ILE A 37 7.79 26.61 4.63
N SER A 38 8.38 25.46 4.97
CA SER A 38 9.48 24.86 4.19
C SER A 38 8.92 23.78 3.29
N VAL A 39 9.40 23.74 2.03
CA VAL A 39 8.98 22.73 1.05
C VAL A 39 10.20 22.10 0.40
N ASP A 40 10.35 20.79 0.57
CA ASP A 40 11.37 19.98 -0.06
C ASP A 40 10.76 19.10 -1.16
N TYR A 41 11.54 18.84 -2.21
CA TYR A 41 11.10 18.04 -3.37
C TYR A 41 12.04 16.85 -3.56
N SER A 42 11.48 15.65 -3.69
CA SER A 42 12.23 14.45 -4.00
C SER A 42 11.51 13.59 -5.03
N ALA A 43 12.26 13.07 -6.00
CA ALA A 43 11.68 12.08 -6.90
C ALA A 43 11.47 10.74 -6.15
N ARG A 44 10.37 10.05 -6.45
CA ARG A 44 10.01 8.76 -5.86
C ARG A 44 11.18 7.76 -5.89
N GLU A 45 11.96 7.76 -6.96
CA GLU A 45 13.07 6.84 -7.18
C GLU A 45 14.30 7.13 -6.30
N THR A 46 14.37 8.34 -5.73
CA THR A 46 15.52 8.80 -4.94
C THR A 46 15.19 9.10 -3.48
N VAL A 47 13.90 9.25 -3.16
CA VAL A 47 13.44 9.53 -1.79
C VAL A 47 13.86 8.40 -0.85
N ARG A 48 14.35 8.76 0.33
CA ARG A 48 14.81 7.83 1.36
C ARG A 48 13.98 7.99 2.62
N ARG A 49 13.97 6.98 3.47
CA ARG A 49 13.27 7.03 4.75
C ARG A 49 13.67 8.24 5.61
N ALA A 50 14.92 8.66 5.53
CA ALA A 50 15.40 9.83 6.25
C ALA A 50 14.72 11.14 5.82
N ASP A 51 14.27 11.23 4.57
CA ASP A 51 13.64 12.44 4.03
C ASP A 51 12.23 12.67 4.61
N PHE A 52 11.62 11.62 5.20
CA PHE A 52 10.32 11.71 5.86
C PHE A 52 10.40 12.12 7.34
N ILE A 53 11.63 12.20 7.90
CA ILE A 53 11.84 12.60 9.29
C ILE A 53 11.56 14.11 9.40
N GLU A 54 10.81 14.49 10.44
CA GLU A 54 10.43 15.88 10.71
C GLU A 54 9.51 16.53 9.65
N CYS A 55 8.91 15.74 8.76
CA CYS A 55 7.86 16.22 7.87
C CYS A 55 6.53 16.31 8.60
N ASP A 56 5.86 17.45 8.49
CA ASP A 56 4.50 17.64 9.02
C ASP A 56 3.43 17.19 8.03
N LEU A 57 3.76 17.18 6.73
CA LEU A 57 2.90 16.74 5.63
C LEU A 57 3.74 16.19 4.48
N VAL A 58 3.33 15.04 3.94
CA VAL A 58 3.88 14.50 2.70
C VAL A 58 2.85 14.69 1.58
N VAL A 59 3.22 15.39 0.52
CA VAL A 59 2.43 15.52 -0.71
C VAL A 59 2.97 14.55 -1.73
N VAL A 60 2.12 13.66 -2.24
CA VAL A 60 2.50 12.67 -3.25
C VAL A 60 1.87 13.03 -4.58
N LEU A 61 2.69 13.48 -5.53
CA LEU A 61 2.27 13.78 -6.89
C LEU A 61 2.52 12.59 -7.81
N GLY A 62 1.46 12.00 -8.31
CA GLY A 62 1.53 10.80 -9.17
C GLY A 62 0.21 10.08 -9.23
N GLY A 63 0.23 8.76 -9.34
CA GLY A 63 -0.92 7.88 -9.19
C GLY A 63 -0.81 7.01 -7.93
N ASP A 64 -1.78 6.10 -7.76
CA ASP A 64 -1.83 5.17 -6.63
C ASP A 64 -0.52 4.41 -6.40
N GLY A 65 0.14 3.99 -7.49
CA GLY A 65 1.43 3.29 -7.43
C GLY A 65 2.56 4.16 -6.87
N THR A 66 2.52 5.48 -7.05
CA THR A 66 3.50 6.39 -6.45
C THR A 66 3.29 6.46 -4.94
N LEU A 67 2.05 6.63 -4.49
CA LEU A 67 1.73 6.70 -3.06
C LEU A 67 2.04 5.37 -2.35
N THR A 68 1.61 4.26 -2.88
CA THR A 68 1.84 2.94 -2.27
C THR A 68 3.32 2.58 -2.18
N SER A 69 4.13 3.05 -3.15
CA SER A 69 5.58 2.81 -3.15
C SER A 69 6.33 3.52 -2.03
N ILE A 70 5.80 4.61 -1.47
CA ILE A 70 6.44 5.36 -0.38
C ILE A 70 5.74 5.17 0.97
N ALA A 71 4.52 4.64 0.97
CA ALA A 71 3.69 4.53 2.18
C ALA A 71 4.36 3.73 3.31
N HIS A 72 5.27 2.80 2.98
CA HIS A 72 6.02 2.01 3.96
C HIS A 72 7.09 2.83 4.71
N SER A 73 7.50 3.97 4.16
CA SER A 73 8.54 4.83 4.75
C SER A 73 7.97 5.98 5.58
N VAL A 74 6.68 6.26 5.45
CA VAL A 74 6.00 7.34 6.18
C VAL A 74 5.59 6.86 7.56
N ASP A 75 5.84 7.65 8.58
CA ASP A 75 5.44 7.35 9.95
C ASP A 75 3.90 7.42 10.12
N SER A 76 3.40 6.78 11.19
CA SER A 76 1.95 6.65 11.43
C SER A 76 1.24 7.97 11.70
N ASP A 77 1.97 8.98 12.15
CA ASP A 77 1.42 10.27 12.56
C ASP A 77 1.61 11.37 11.52
N THR A 78 2.40 11.11 10.48
CA THR A 78 2.61 12.05 9.37
C THR A 78 1.48 11.90 8.34
N PRO A 79 0.64 12.92 8.12
CA PRO A 79 -0.40 12.89 7.10
C PRO A 79 0.20 12.85 5.69
N VAL A 80 -0.51 12.17 4.79
CA VAL A 80 -0.16 12.07 3.38
C VAL A 80 -1.30 12.62 2.54
N MET A 81 -1.00 13.53 1.64
CA MET A 81 -1.93 14.08 0.66
C MET A 81 -1.58 13.55 -0.73
N GLY A 82 -2.45 12.75 -1.31
CA GLY A 82 -2.29 12.26 -2.68
C GLY A 82 -2.84 13.26 -3.70
N VAL A 83 -2.05 13.58 -4.71
CA VAL A 83 -2.40 14.47 -5.83
C VAL A 83 -2.26 13.67 -7.13
N ASN A 84 -3.36 13.36 -7.79
CA ASN A 84 -3.36 12.59 -9.02
C ASN A 84 -2.86 13.46 -10.19
N SER A 85 -1.62 13.22 -10.61
CA SER A 85 -1.01 13.99 -11.69
C SER A 85 -1.52 13.65 -13.09
N HIS A 86 -2.21 12.50 -13.23
CA HIS A 86 -2.77 12.03 -14.50
C HIS A 86 -4.05 11.23 -14.21
N PRO A 87 -5.19 11.91 -13.99
CA PRO A 87 -6.45 11.24 -13.68
C PRO A 87 -6.98 10.44 -14.87
N ARG A 88 -7.48 9.24 -14.60
CA ARG A 88 -8.11 8.39 -15.61
C ARG A 88 -9.39 8.98 -16.19
N SER A 89 -10.03 9.91 -15.49
CA SER A 89 -11.17 10.67 -16.00
C SER A 89 -10.84 11.55 -17.20
N GLU A 90 -9.55 11.92 -17.35
CA GLU A 90 -9.06 12.75 -18.45
C GLU A 90 -8.39 11.93 -19.55
N ASP A 91 -7.82 10.77 -19.21
CA ASP A 91 -7.11 9.88 -20.12
C ASP A 91 -7.24 8.43 -19.64
N GLU A 92 -7.56 7.49 -20.55
CA GLU A 92 -7.72 6.06 -20.25
C GLU A 92 -6.45 5.41 -19.67
N ASP A 93 -5.27 5.93 -20.00
CA ASP A 93 -3.98 5.48 -19.47
C ASP A 93 -3.65 6.04 -18.08
N GLY A 94 -4.48 6.96 -17.58
CA GLY A 94 -4.33 7.60 -16.28
C GLY A 94 -4.58 6.68 -15.09
N SER A 95 -4.25 7.19 -13.89
CA SER A 95 -4.49 6.51 -12.63
C SER A 95 -5.95 6.60 -12.18
N TYR A 96 -6.48 5.54 -11.57
CA TYR A 96 -7.78 5.58 -10.91
C TYR A 96 -7.83 6.58 -9.75
N GLY A 97 -6.70 6.81 -9.08
CA GLY A 97 -6.62 7.76 -7.98
C GLY A 97 -7.36 7.32 -6.72
N PHE A 98 -7.36 6.02 -6.41
CA PHE A 98 -8.04 5.48 -5.23
C PHE A 98 -7.56 6.10 -3.92
N TYR A 99 -6.26 6.39 -3.81
CA TYR A 99 -5.64 7.04 -2.66
C TYR A 99 -5.42 8.55 -2.88
N MET A 100 -5.83 9.08 -4.03
CA MET A 100 -5.60 10.48 -4.41
C MET A 100 -6.83 11.31 -4.07
N GLY A 101 -6.72 12.16 -3.06
CA GLY A 101 -7.80 13.06 -2.64
C GLY A 101 -7.85 14.37 -3.42
N SER A 102 -6.84 14.67 -4.23
CA SER A 102 -6.69 15.92 -4.99
C SER A 102 -6.13 15.66 -6.39
N ASP A 103 -6.17 16.66 -7.22
CA ASP A 103 -5.53 16.76 -8.52
C ASP A 103 -4.95 18.18 -8.72
N PRO A 104 -4.18 18.46 -9.80
CA PRO A 104 -3.60 19.78 -9.99
C PRO A 104 -4.59 20.94 -10.03
N THR A 105 -5.85 20.69 -10.41
CA THR A 105 -6.89 21.75 -10.51
C THR A 105 -7.46 22.14 -9.16
N ASN A 106 -7.53 21.18 -8.22
CA ASN A 106 -8.07 21.37 -6.87
C ASN A 106 -6.98 21.62 -5.82
N PHE A 107 -5.72 21.36 -6.18
CA PHE A 107 -4.59 21.37 -5.25
C PHE A 107 -4.49 22.64 -4.40
N ALA A 108 -4.68 23.82 -5.01
CA ALA A 108 -4.56 25.09 -4.30
C ALA A 108 -5.55 25.21 -3.12
N LEU A 109 -6.78 24.73 -3.29
CA LEU A 109 -7.77 24.74 -2.22
C LEU A 109 -7.46 23.68 -1.16
N ASP A 110 -7.10 22.50 -1.62
CA ASP A 110 -6.90 21.34 -0.76
C ASP A 110 -5.67 21.49 0.13
N ILE A 111 -4.55 21.97 -0.43
CA ILE A 111 -3.32 22.21 0.35
C ILE A 111 -3.50 23.30 1.40
N ARG A 112 -4.22 24.40 1.06
CA ARG A 112 -4.54 25.45 2.02
C ARG A 112 -5.42 24.92 3.14
N SER A 113 -6.44 24.11 2.80
CA SER A 113 -7.29 23.43 3.78
C SER A 113 -6.48 22.51 4.71
N ALA A 114 -5.50 21.77 4.17
CA ALA A 114 -4.62 20.91 4.97
C ALA A 114 -3.74 21.74 5.93
N ILE A 115 -3.12 22.81 5.45
CA ILE A 115 -2.25 23.69 6.25
C ILE A 115 -3.04 24.40 7.36
N ASP A 116 -4.27 24.83 7.07
CA ASP A 116 -5.17 25.49 8.02
C ASP A 116 -5.83 24.49 9.01
N GLY A 117 -5.56 23.18 8.87
CA GLY A 117 -6.11 22.13 9.74
C GLY A 117 -7.59 21.83 9.51
N ASN A 118 -8.14 22.22 8.36
CA ASN A 118 -9.53 22.04 7.98
C ASN A 118 -9.74 20.79 7.09
N ALA A 119 -8.67 20.12 6.66
CA ALA A 119 -8.77 18.90 5.85
C ALA A 119 -9.25 17.72 6.70
N ILE A 120 -10.05 16.86 6.07
CA ILE A 120 -10.48 15.59 6.68
C ILE A 120 -9.34 14.59 6.54
N VAL A 121 -8.82 14.10 7.67
CA VAL A 121 -7.75 13.10 7.70
C VAL A 121 -8.36 11.72 8.01
N ASN A 122 -8.19 10.78 7.10
CA ASN A 122 -8.57 9.40 7.29
C ASN A 122 -7.37 8.57 7.75
N ARG A 123 -7.53 7.77 8.81
CA ARG A 123 -6.51 6.82 9.24
C ARG A 123 -6.72 5.49 8.51
N LEU A 124 -5.70 5.05 7.79
CA LEU A 124 -5.73 3.81 7.01
C LEU A 124 -4.87 2.74 7.69
N PRO A 125 -5.35 1.48 7.77
CA PRO A 125 -4.57 0.39 8.30
C PRO A 125 -3.46 -0.01 7.34
N ARG A 126 -2.33 -0.46 7.88
CA ARG A 126 -1.23 -1.08 7.14
C ARG A 126 -0.92 -2.44 7.74
N LEU A 127 -0.53 -3.39 6.90
CA LEU A 127 -0.08 -4.71 7.32
C LEU A 127 1.41 -4.70 7.61
N GLN A 128 1.80 -5.32 8.72
CA GLN A 128 3.21 -5.51 9.07
C GLN A 128 3.42 -6.94 9.56
N ALA A 129 4.42 -7.62 9.01
CA ALA A 129 4.84 -8.92 9.49
C ALA A 129 5.95 -8.79 10.54
N GLU A 130 5.83 -9.57 11.61
CA GLU A 130 6.93 -9.85 12.52
C GLU A 130 7.47 -11.24 12.23
N ILE A 131 8.77 -11.35 12.02
CA ILE A 131 9.47 -12.57 11.68
C ILE A 131 10.33 -12.96 12.88
N GLU A 132 10.07 -14.13 13.44
CA GLU A 132 10.96 -14.75 14.44
C GLU A 132 11.84 -15.78 13.73
N THR A 133 13.14 -15.57 13.81
CA THR A 133 14.11 -16.48 13.21
C THR A 133 14.36 -17.70 14.10
N THR A 134 14.92 -18.77 13.54
CA THR A 134 15.30 -19.98 14.31
C THR A 134 16.35 -19.68 15.39
N SER A 135 17.05 -18.56 15.30
CA SER A 135 18.01 -18.08 16.32
C SER A 135 17.34 -17.21 17.40
N GLY A 136 16.00 -17.02 17.31
CA GLY A 136 15.24 -16.21 18.28
C GLY A 136 15.25 -14.70 18.02
N ASN A 137 15.86 -14.24 16.92
CA ASN A 137 15.82 -12.83 16.57
C ASN A 137 14.43 -12.47 16.02
N ARG A 138 13.92 -11.30 16.41
CA ARG A 138 12.66 -10.74 15.90
C ARG A 138 12.94 -9.59 14.95
N ILE A 139 12.39 -9.68 13.77
CA ILE A 139 12.53 -8.68 12.71
C ILE A 139 11.13 -8.27 12.27
N ARG A 140 10.89 -6.98 12.16
CA ARG A 140 9.65 -6.46 11.57
C ARG A 140 9.93 -5.96 10.16
N CYS A 141 9.09 -6.37 9.22
CA CYS A 141 9.14 -5.77 7.88
C CYS A 141 8.58 -4.34 7.91
N ASP A 142 8.82 -3.58 6.85
CA ASP A 142 8.14 -2.31 6.67
C ASP A 142 6.62 -2.52 6.48
N PRO A 143 5.77 -1.59 6.97
CA PRO A 143 4.32 -1.74 6.88
C PRO A 143 3.83 -1.53 5.44
N ALA A 144 2.98 -2.42 4.96
CA ALA A 144 2.38 -2.39 3.63
C ALA A 144 0.98 -1.75 3.64
N LEU A 145 0.73 -0.82 2.72
CA LEU A 145 -0.59 -0.23 2.56
C LEU A 145 -1.54 -1.16 1.78
N ASN A 146 -1.05 -1.82 0.73
CA ASN A 146 -1.83 -2.75 -0.07
C ASN A 146 -1.57 -4.20 0.31
N ASP A 147 -0.40 -4.71 -0.05
CA ASP A 147 -0.11 -6.14 -0.04
C ASP A 147 1.23 -6.45 0.62
N LEU A 148 1.29 -7.60 1.28
CA LEU A 148 2.48 -8.18 1.86
C LEU A 148 2.63 -9.62 1.33
N LEU A 149 3.73 -9.90 0.69
CA LEU A 149 4.07 -11.23 0.18
C LEU A 149 5.04 -11.94 1.11
N VAL A 150 4.69 -13.16 1.50
CA VAL A 150 5.58 -14.11 2.17
C VAL A 150 5.87 -15.26 1.20
N ALA A 151 7.08 -15.32 0.68
CA ALA A 151 7.46 -16.30 -0.34
C ALA A 151 8.93 -16.73 -0.21
N ASN A 152 9.31 -17.78 -0.97
CA ASN A 152 10.72 -18.16 -1.13
C ASN A 152 11.48 -16.99 -1.77
N THR A 153 12.69 -16.73 -1.31
CA THR A 153 13.58 -15.72 -1.90
C THR A 153 13.94 -16.02 -3.35
N HIS A 154 13.95 -17.29 -3.73
CA HIS A 154 14.10 -17.75 -5.10
C HIS A 154 12.73 -17.98 -5.72
N GLN A 155 12.26 -17.05 -6.54
CA GLN A 155 10.92 -17.07 -7.11
C GLN A 155 10.60 -18.29 -8.00
N TYR A 156 11.63 -18.96 -8.54
CA TYR A 156 11.49 -20.21 -9.28
C TYR A 156 11.34 -21.44 -8.39
N GLN A 157 11.51 -21.29 -7.07
CA GLN A 157 11.30 -22.36 -6.11
C GLN A 157 10.00 -22.14 -5.35
N PRO A 158 9.23 -23.20 -5.11
CA PRO A 158 8.03 -23.09 -4.33
C PRO A 158 8.34 -22.79 -2.87
N SER A 159 7.44 -22.04 -2.26
CA SER A 159 7.43 -21.79 -0.82
C SER A 159 6.83 -23.00 -0.11
N LYS A 160 7.56 -23.52 0.87
CA LYS A 160 7.11 -24.60 1.75
C LYS A 160 6.94 -24.03 3.14
N TYR A 161 5.77 -24.10 3.69
CA TYR A 161 5.47 -23.50 4.99
C TYR A 161 4.37 -24.27 5.72
N ARG A 162 4.22 -23.97 6.99
CA ARG A 162 3.08 -24.39 7.79
C ARG A 162 2.25 -23.14 8.06
N LEU A 163 0.97 -23.24 7.84
CA LEU A 163 0.02 -22.16 8.11
C LEU A 163 -0.81 -22.53 9.34
N GLN A 164 -0.76 -21.68 10.35
CA GLN A 164 -1.62 -21.76 11.52
C GLN A 164 -2.44 -20.46 11.59
N ARG A 165 -3.73 -20.61 11.86
CA ARG A 165 -4.65 -19.50 12.01
C ARG A 165 -5.37 -19.60 13.35
N GLY A 166 -5.00 -18.77 14.32
CA GLY A 166 -5.49 -18.86 15.68
C GLY A 166 -5.28 -20.27 16.22
N ASP A 167 -6.32 -20.87 16.79
CA ASP A 167 -6.32 -22.26 17.29
C ASP A 167 -6.66 -23.29 16.22
N SER A 168 -6.79 -22.88 14.95
CA SER A 168 -7.11 -23.78 13.84
C SER A 168 -5.92 -24.64 13.44
N VAL A 169 -6.23 -25.79 12.84
CA VAL A 169 -5.27 -26.83 12.48
C VAL A 169 -4.14 -26.27 11.61
N ASP A 170 -2.92 -26.51 12.08
CA ASP A 170 -1.70 -26.32 11.34
C ASP A 170 -1.66 -27.24 10.11
N CYS A 171 -1.52 -26.68 8.95
CA CYS A 171 -1.38 -27.42 7.71
C CYS A 171 -0.10 -27.09 6.98
N LYS A 172 0.55 -28.10 6.45
CA LYS A 172 1.66 -27.91 5.50
C LYS A 172 1.10 -27.44 4.19
N GLN A 173 1.71 -26.39 3.65
CA GLN A 173 1.36 -25.86 2.34
C GLN A 173 2.59 -25.76 1.44
N TYR A 174 2.30 -25.77 0.15
CA TYR A 174 3.27 -25.72 -0.92
C TYR A 174 2.69 -24.86 -2.04
N SER A 175 3.24 -23.69 -2.27
CA SER A 175 2.68 -22.70 -3.19
C SER A 175 3.74 -21.70 -3.67
N SER A 176 3.36 -20.76 -4.52
CA SER A 176 4.23 -19.63 -4.88
C SER A 176 4.28 -18.53 -3.79
N GLY A 177 3.85 -18.86 -2.58
CA GLY A 177 3.84 -17.97 -1.43
C GLY A 177 2.45 -17.56 -0.99
N CYS A 178 2.41 -16.81 0.10
CA CYS A 178 1.18 -16.28 0.70
C CYS A 178 1.09 -14.78 0.43
N LEU A 179 -0.03 -14.32 -0.10
CA LEU A 179 -0.34 -12.91 -0.25
C LEU A 179 -1.33 -12.50 0.84
N PHE A 180 -0.96 -11.48 1.58
CA PHE A 180 -1.81 -10.82 2.56
C PHE A 180 -2.14 -9.43 2.04
N SER A 181 -3.40 -9.04 2.05
CA SER A 181 -3.83 -7.73 1.55
C SER A 181 -4.69 -7.02 2.58
N THR A 182 -4.52 -5.71 2.70
CA THR A 182 -5.51 -4.87 3.38
C THR A 182 -6.82 -4.89 2.59
N PHE A 183 -7.94 -4.53 3.22
CA PHE A 183 -9.20 -4.34 2.47
C PHE A 183 -9.09 -3.24 1.42
N LEU A 184 -8.25 -2.23 1.66
CA LEU A 184 -7.98 -1.17 0.67
C LEU A 184 -7.20 -1.71 -0.53
N GLY A 185 -6.28 -2.65 -0.29
CA GLY A 185 -5.48 -3.30 -1.32
C GLY A 185 -6.22 -4.34 -2.16
N GLN A 186 -7.50 -4.66 -1.85
CA GLN A 186 -8.26 -5.69 -2.57
C GLN A 186 -8.38 -5.44 -4.08
N GLY A 187 -8.31 -4.20 -4.51
CA GLY A 187 -8.34 -3.80 -5.92
C GLY A 187 -6.99 -3.86 -6.64
N ALA A 188 -5.89 -4.09 -5.89
CA ALA A 188 -4.53 -4.17 -6.40
C ALA A 188 -4.14 -5.61 -6.77
N TRP A 189 -2.97 -6.08 -6.33
CA TRP A 189 -2.47 -7.42 -6.69
C TRP A 189 -3.38 -8.57 -6.23
N TYR A 190 -4.00 -8.43 -5.06
CA TYR A 190 -4.90 -9.45 -4.50
C TYR A 190 -6.00 -9.85 -5.49
N ARG A 191 -6.63 -8.88 -6.15
CA ARG A 191 -7.68 -9.10 -7.16
C ARG A 191 -7.21 -10.00 -8.32
N HIS A 192 -5.97 -9.82 -8.76
CA HIS A 192 -5.42 -10.61 -9.89
C HIS A 192 -5.07 -12.05 -9.49
N VAL A 193 -4.86 -12.30 -8.20
CA VAL A 193 -4.54 -13.66 -7.70
C VAL A 193 -5.80 -14.46 -7.41
N VAL A 194 -6.86 -13.81 -6.97
CA VAL A 194 -8.07 -14.51 -6.45
C VAL A 194 -9.13 -14.70 -7.50
N ASP A 195 -9.08 -13.99 -8.63
CA ASP A 195 -10.07 -14.04 -9.72
C ASP A 195 -11.53 -14.00 -9.20
N ILE A 196 -11.80 -13.05 -8.31
CA ILE A 196 -13.13 -12.84 -7.75
C ILE A 196 -13.88 -11.90 -8.68
N GLU A 197 -14.59 -12.43 -9.66
CA GLU A 197 -15.55 -11.64 -10.42
C GLU A 197 -16.65 -11.10 -9.50
N GLY A 198 -16.70 -9.78 -9.38
CA GLY A 198 -17.82 -9.07 -8.77
C GLY A 198 -17.89 -9.07 -7.25
N THR A 199 -16.92 -9.65 -6.53
CA THR A 199 -16.91 -9.58 -5.06
C THR A 199 -16.06 -8.42 -4.59
N THR A 200 -16.70 -7.39 -4.07
CA THR A 200 -16.03 -6.31 -3.34
C THR A 200 -16.37 -6.45 -1.86
N PHE A 201 -15.35 -6.35 -1.02
CA PHE A 201 -15.55 -6.33 0.42
C PHE A 201 -15.92 -4.93 0.89
N PRO A 202 -16.84 -4.79 1.86
CA PRO A 202 -17.27 -3.47 2.31
C PRO A 202 -16.15 -2.74 3.04
N LEU A 203 -15.93 -1.48 2.69
CA LEU A 203 -14.90 -0.64 3.32
C LEU A 203 -15.16 -0.39 4.82
N SER A 204 -16.37 -0.64 5.31
CA SER A 204 -16.69 -0.60 6.75
C SER A 204 -15.85 -1.56 7.58
N GLU A 205 -15.33 -2.62 6.99
CA GLU A 205 -14.51 -3.64 7.65
C GLU A 205 -13.00 -3.38 7.53
N VAL A 206 -12.61 -2.25 6.91
CA VAL A 206 -11.22 -1.94 6.57
C VAL A 206 -10.25 -2.00 7.75
N ASN A 207 -10.70 -1.62 8.95
CA ASN A 207 -9.83 -1.54 10.12
C ASN A 207 -9.70 -2.86 10.90
N ASN A 208 -10.60 -3.83 10.63
CA ASN A 208 -10.73 -5.04 11.45
C ASN A 208 -10.34 -6.31 10.71
N HIS A 209 -10.17 -6.23 9.40
CA HIS A 209 -9.94 -7.39 8.57
C HIS A 209 -8.79 -7.18 7.59
N TYR A 210 -8.20 -8.28 7.18
CA TYR A 210 -7.32 -8.36 6.02
C TYR A 210 -7.65 -9.62 5.22
N LEU A 211 -7.16 -9.66 4.02
CA LEU A 211 -7.40 -10.74 3.08
C LEU A 211 -6.15 -11.63 2.99
N PHE A 212 -6.35 -12.91 2.81
CA PHE A 212 -5.28 -13.88 2.67
C PHE A 212 -5.55 -14.81 1.49
N VAL A 213 -4.52 -15.13 0.74
CA VAL A 213 -4.55 -16.17 -0.29
C VAL A 213 -3.19 -16.83 -0.44
N ALA A 214 -3.17 -18.15 -0.58
CA ALA A 214 -2.00 -18.89 -1.02
C ALA A 214 -1.97 -18.88 -2.56
N ARG A 215 -0.85 -18.41 -3.13
CA ARG A 215 -0.70 -18.25 -4.57
C ARG A 215 -0.34 -19.58 -5.23
N ASP A 216 -0.95 -19.85 -6.38
CA ASP A 216 -0.60 -20.98 -7.24
C ASP A 216 -0.49 -22.30 -6.48
N LEU A 217 -1.50 -22.60 -5.66
CA LEU A 217 -1.59 -23.91 -5.02
C LEU A 217 -1.63 -25.01 -6.09
N PRO A 218 -0.89 -26.11 -5.91
CA PRO A 218 -1.04 -27.26 -6.79
C PRO A 218 -2.50 -27.70 -6.80
N ARG A 219 -3.03 -27.98 -7.99
CA ARG A 219 -4.44 -28.41 -8.12
C ARG A 219 -4.72 -29.76 -7.47
N ALA A 220 -3.69 -30.59 -7.35
CA ALA A 220 -3.79 -31.86 -6.68
C ALA A 220 -2.44 -32.34 -6.13
N GLU A 221 -2.45 -32.93 -4.94
CA GLU A 221 -1.30 -33.62 -4.35
C GLU A 221 -1.65 -35.11 -4.20
N ARG A 222 -0.71 -35.99 -4.54
CA ARG A 222 -0.92 -37.44 -4.43
C ARG A 222 -0.85 -37.84 -2.96
N ARG A 223 -1.87 -38.57 -2.50
CA ARG A 223 -1.92 -39.18 -1.17
C ARG A 223 -1.13 -40.50 -1.15
N ASP A 224 -0.80 -40.98 0.03
CA ASP A 224 -0.13 -42.27 0.24
C ASP A 224 -0.94 -43.45 -0.29
N ASP A 225 -2.27 -43.36 -0.33
CA ASP A 225 -3.19 -44.35 -0.90
C ASP A 225 -3.30 -44.30 -2.44
N GLY A 226 -2.55 -43.38 -3.06
CA GLY A 226 -2.56 -43.19 -4.53
C GLY A 226 -3.64 -42.25 -5.05
N SER A 227 -4.57 -41.80 -4.21
CA SER A 227 -5.56 -40.78 -4.58
C SER A 227 -4.93 -39.36 -4.56
N TYR A 228 -5.68 -38.38 -5.04
CA TYR A 228 -5.22 -36.98 -5.07
C TYR A 228 -6.06 -36.11 -4.16
N TRP A 229 -5.39 -35.17 -3.47
CA TRP A 229 -6.04 -34.03 -2.84
C TRP A 229 -6.27 -32.94 -3.88
N GLU A 230 -7.51 -32.51 -4.02
CA GLU A 230 -7.79 -31.27 -4.76
C GLU A 230 -7.64 -30.09 -3.82
N TRP A 231 -6.76 -29.16 -4.18
CA TRP A 231 -6.59 -27.90 -3.49
C TRP A 231 -7.40 -26.84 -4.21
N THR A 232 -8.38 -26.28 -3.53
CA THR A 232 -9.07 -25.08 -4.04
C THR A 232 -8.38 -23.86 -3.49
N GLN A 233 -8.03 -22.94 -4.38
CA GLN A 233 -7.55 -21.63 -4.00
C GLN A 233 -8.72 -20.87 -3.36
N GLN A 234 -8.75 -20.80 -2.04
CA GLN A 234 -9.78 -20.08 -1.33
C GLN A 234 -9.20 -18.79 -0.79
N ALA A 235 -9.77 -17.67 -1.22
CA ALA A 235 -9.58 -16.39 -0.55
C ALA A 235 -10.20 -16.45 0.84
N THR A 236 -9.47 -15.99 1.82
CA THR A 236 -9.95 -15.99 3.21
C THR A 236 -9.93 -14.59 3.75
N VAL A 237 -11.04 -14.14 4.29
CA VAL A 237 -11.12 -12.92 5.10
C VAL A 237 -10.67 -13.25 6.51
N MET A 238 -9.77 -12.45 7.05
CA MET A 238 -9.24 -12.65 8.40
C MET A 238 -9.52 -11.43 9.29
N THR A 239 -9.82 -11.66 10.55
CA THR A 239 -9.97 -10.60 11.54
C THR A 239 -8.63 -10.22 12.16
N SER A 240 -8.47 -8.97 12.59
CA SER A 240 -7.26 -8.48 13.24
C SER A 240 -6.84 -9.27 14.47
N ASP A 241 -7.79 -9.87 15.18
CA ASP A 241 -7.53 -10.66 16.40
C ASP A 241 -6.92 -12.04 16.12
N MET A 242 -6.91 -12.47 14.86
CA MET A 242 -6.30 -13.74 14.43
C MET A 242 -4.78 -13.67 14.22
N HIS A 243 -4.15 -12.52 14.45
CA HIS A 243 -2.76 -12.23 14.11
C HIS A 243 -1.71 -12.73 15.10
N ARG A 244 -2.09 -13.41 16.13
CA ARG A 244 -1.13 -14.08 17.00
C ARG A 244 -0.86 -15.50 16.50
N GLY A 245 -0.52 -15.61 15.22
CA GLY A 245 0.09 -16.81 14.66
C GLY A 245 1.59 -16.75 14.90
N TYR A 246 2.12 -17.72 15.58
CA TYR A 246 3.55 -17.93 15.84
C TYR A 246 4.23 -18.57 14.63
#